data_61ee109050250795670b4ed18926309b
#
_entry.id   61ee109050250795670b4ed18926309b
#
_cell.length_a   1.000
_cell.length_b   1.000
_cell.length_c   1.000
_cell.angle_alpha   90.00
_cell.angle_beta   90.00
_cell.angle_gamma   90.00
#
_symmetry.space_group_name_H-M   'P 1'
#
loop_
_entity.id
_entity.type
_entity.pdbx_description
1 polymer ?
#
loop_
_entity_poly.entity_id
_entity_poly.type
_entity_poly.pdbx_seq_one_letter_code
_entity_poly.pdbx_strand_id
1 'polypeptide(L)'
;MKIQIINKSKHALPQYATALSAGMDLRANIDTPILLKPMQRKLIPTGLYIALPEGFEAQIRPRSGLALKKGITLLNTPGTIDADYRGEIGVIVVNLSEEDFIIEDGERIAQMVIARYEKAEWEEVEVLGETERGDGGFGHTGTL
;
A
#
# COMPACT_ATOMS: atom_id res chain seq x y z
N MET A 1 17.01 -3.81 -11.13
CA MET A 1 16.99 -2.42 -10.63
C MET A 1 17.49 -2.43 -9.18
N LYS A 2 18.32 -1.46 -8.80
CA LYS A 2 18.77 -1.30 -7.42
C LYS A 2 18.05 -0.12 -6.78
N ILE A 3 17.52 -0.29 -5.56
CA ILE A 3 16.88 0.75 -4.76
C ILE A 3 17.69 0.91 -3.47
N GLN A 4 18.05 2.15 -3.16
CA GLN A 4 18.72 2.44 -1.89
C GLN A 4 17.70 2.35 -0.76
N ILE A 5 18.07 1.72 0.34
CA ILE A 5 17.23 1.54 1.52
C ILE A 5 18.04 1.76 2.79
N ILE A 6 17.44 2.47 3.75
CA ILE A 6 17.91 2.53 5.13
C ILE A 6 16.96 1.69 5.97
N ASN A 7 17.50 0.74 6.72
CA ASN A 7 16.76 -0.08 7.67
C ASN A 7 17.14 0.32 9.10
N LYS A 8 16.24 0.99 9.78
CA LYS A 8 16.32 1.30 11.21
C LYS A 8 15.44 0.39 12.06
N SER A 9 14.81 -0.62 11.44
CA SER A 9 13.98 -1.58 12.15
C SER A 9 14.82 -2.65 12.84
N LYS A 10 14.17 -3.41 13.72
CA LYS A 10 14.71 -4.62 14.36
C LYS A 10 14.63 -5.85 13.44
N HIS A 11 14.08 -5.70 12.24
CA HIS A 11 13.74 -6.81 11.35
C HIS A 11 14.63 -6.82 10.09
N ALA A 12 14.69 -7.98 9.44
CA ALA A 12 15.36 -8.12 8.15
C ALA A 12 14.69 -7.25 7.05
N LEU A 13 15.45 -6.91 6.01
CA LEU A 13 14.94 -6.22 4.84
C LEU A 13 13.77 -6.99 4.21
N PRO A 14 12.78 -6.29 3.62
CA PRO A 14 11.72 -6.92 2.84
C PRO A 14 12.30 -7.78 1.72
N GLN A 15 11.69 -8.94 1.51
CA GLN A 15 12.10 -9.90 0.49
C GLN A 15 10.89 -10.41 -0.28
N TYR A 16 11.08 -10.74 -1.55
CA TYR A 16 10.11 -11.49 -2.32
C TYR A 16 10.01 -12.91 -1.79
N ALA A 17 8.81 -13.37 -1.46
CA ALA A 17 8.60 -14.71 -0.92
C ALA A 17 8.88 -15.81 -1.94
N THR A 18 8.66 -15.53 -3.23
CA THR A 18 8.95 -16.41 -4.36
C THR A 18 9.57 -15.61 -5.50
N ALA A 19 10.20 -16.28 -6.44
CA ALA A 19 10.85 -15.67 -7.61
C ALA A 19 9.88 -14.85 -8.49
N LEU A 20 8.59 -15.17 -8.46
CA LEU A 20 7.55 -14.51 -9.25
C LEU A 20 6.60 -13.62 -8.41
N SER A 21 6.91 -13.40 -7.14
CA SER A 21 6.16 -12.47 -6.32
C SER A 21 6.36 -11.03 -6.81
N ALA A 22 5.28 -10.25 -6.90
CA ALA A 22 5.33 -8.83 -7.21
C ALA A 22 5.49 -7.95 -5.95
N GLY A 23 5.05 -8.44 -4.79
CA GLY A 23 5.07 -7.73 -3.52
C GLY A 23 6.06 -8.33 -2.52
N MET A 24 6.59 -7.44 -1.68
CA MET A 24 7.42 -7.78 -0.52
C MET A 24 6.64 -7.43 0.76
N ASP A 25 6.58 -8.34 1.73
CA ASP A 25 5.91 -8.07 3.01
C ASP A 25 6.62 -6.95 3.80
N LEU A 26 5.84 -6.05 4.37
CA LEU A 26 6.28 -5.04 5.33
C LEU A 26 5.87 -5.46 6.75
N ARG A 27 6.80 -5.29 7.68
CA ARG A 27 6.60 -5.65 9.09
C ARG A 27 6.40 -4.42 9.96
N ALA A 28 5.56 -4.56 10.96
CA ALA A 28 5.46 -3.59 12.05
C ALA A 28 6.78 -3.53 12.81
N ASN A 29 7.29 -2.31 13.05
CA ASN A 29 8.46 -2.06 13.89
C ASN A 29 8.02 -1.23 15.08
N ILE A 30 7.56 -1.89 16.12
CA ILE A 30 6.97 -1.29 17.31
C ILE A 30 7.61 -1.87 18.58
N ASP A 31 7.60 -1.10 19.68
CA ASP A 31 8.18 -1.55 20.95
C ASP A 31 7.18 -2.29 21.82
N THR A 32 5.90 -1.94 21.69
CA THR A 32 4.80 -2.56 22.44
C THR A 32 3.65 -2.89 21.48
N PRO A 33 2.89 -3.97 21.73
CA PRO A 33 1.73 -4.34 20.96
C PRO A 33 0.72 -3.18 20.85
N ILE A 34 0.09 -3.04 19.68
CA ILE A 34 -0.89 -2.01 19.42
C ILE A 34 -2.26 -2.64 19.31
N LEU A 35 -3.16 -2.25 20.23
CA LEU A 35 -4.58 -2.59 20.14
C LEU A 35 -5.27 -1.70 19.10
N LEU A 36 -5.91 -2.33 18.13
CA LEU A 36 -6.72 -1.68 17.10
C LEU A 36 -8.17 -2.17 17.23
N LYS A 37 -9.01 -1.35 17.85
CA LYS A 37 -10.44 -1.66 18.01
C LYS A 37 -11.19 -1.55 16.68
N PRO A 38 -12.40 -2.12 16.57
CA PRO A 38 -13.25 -1.95 15.40
C PRO A 38 -13.36 -0.49 14.97
N MET A 39 -13.24 -0.24 13.65
CA MET A 39 -13.29 1.07 13.00
C MET A 39 -12.14 2.02 13.35
N GLN A 40 -11.18 1.60 14.17
CA GLN A 40 -9.98 2.40 14.43
C GLN A 40 -8.92 2.23 13.34
N ARG A 41 -8.16 3.30 13.12
CA ARG A 41 -6.95 3.31 12.28
C ARG A 41 -5.75 3.78 13.08
N LYS A 42 -4.58 3.27 12.73
CA LYS A 42 -3.31 3.73 13.27
C LYS A 42 -2.22 3.71 12.21
N LEU A 43 -1.31 4.67 12.30
CA LEU A 43 -0.07 4.68 11.53
C LEU A 43 0.92 3.75 12.24
N ILE A 44 1.34 2.71 11.53
CA ILE A 44 2.30 1.71 12.04
C ILE A 44 3.65 1.95 11.38
N PRO A 45 4.71 2.22 12.15
CA PRO A 45 6.04 2.42 11.63
C PRO A 45 6.64 1.10 11.11
N THR A 46 7.48 1.18 10.09
CA THR A 46 8.24 0.04 9.54
C THR A 46 9.74 0.12 9.81
N GLY A 47 10.24 1.31 10.19
CA GLY A 47 11.67 1.58 10.32
C GLY A 47 12.42 1.64 8.99
N LEU A 48 11.72 1.67 7.85
CA LEU A 48 12.29 1.62 6.51
C LEU A 48 12.20 2.98 5.81
N TYR A 49 13.28 3.35 5.11
CA TYR A 49 13.38 4.56 4.29
C TYR A 49 13.96 4.15 2.93
N ILE A 50 13.35 4.57 1.84
CA ILE A 50 13.80 4.21 0.49
C ILE A 50 14.03 5.43 -0.40
N ALA A 51 14.89 5.28 -1.39
CA ALA A 51 15.06 6.24 -2.48
C ALA A 51 14.79 5.53 -3.80
N LEU A 52 13.63 5.79 -4.38
CA LEU A 52 13.24 5.22 -5.66
C LEU A 52 13.88 5.99 -6.81
N PRO A 53 14.24 5.32 -7.91
CA PRO A 53 14.62 6.00 -9.15
C PRO A 53 13.43 6.80 -9.73
N GLU A 54 13.73 7.85 -10.49
CA GLU A 54 12.73 8.58 -11.27
C GLU A 54 11.95 7.62 -12.18
N GLY A 55 10.64 7.86 -12.32
CA GLY A 55 9.72 7.01 -13.09
C GLY A 55 9.21 5.78 -12.33
N PHE A 56 9.53 5.65 -11.03
CA PHE A 56 9.05 4.56 -10.19
C PHE A 56 8.37 5.08 -8.93
N GLU A 57 7.34 4.37 -8.51
CA GLU A 57 6.66 4.52 -7.22
C GLU A 57 6.74 3.23 -6.41
N ALA A 58 6.54 3.30 -5.11
CA ALA A 58 6.20 2.14 -4.30
C ALA A 58 4.73 2.22 -3.88
N GLN A 59 3.98 1.16 -4.13
CA GLN A 59 2.59 1.04 -3.69
C GLN A 59 2.53 0.17 -2.44
N ILE A 60 1.93 0.70 -1.39
CA ILE A 60 1.68 -0.02 -0.15
C ILE A 60 0.25 -0.55 -0.20
N ARG A 61 0.14 -1.88 -0.21
CA ARG A 61 -1.10 -2.62 -0.40
C ARG A 61 -1.41 -3.49 0.80
N PRO A 62 -2.69 -3.79 1.09
CA PRO A 62 -3.06 -4.75 2.12
C PRO A 62 -2.62 -6.16 1.77
N ARG A 63 -2.60 -7.03 2.76
CA ARG A 63 -2.38 -8.47 2.60
C ARG A 63 -3.72 -9.19 2.57
N SER A 64 -3.92 -10.02 1.57
CA SER A 64 -5.18 -10.76 1.35
C SER A 64 -5.58 -11.63 2.56
N GLY A 65 -4.60 -12.25 3.23
CA GLY A 65 -4.86 -13.09 4.39
C GLY A 65 -5.40 -12.31 5.59
N LEU A 66 -4.85 -11.12 5.87
CA LEU A 66 -5.37 -10.24 6.93
C LEU A 66 -6.73 -9.67 6.57
N ALA A 67 -6.91 -9.26 5.31
CA ALA A 67 -8.18 -8.72 4.82
C ALA A 67 -9.32 -9.75 4.98
N LEU A 68 -9.11 -10.97 4.46
CA LEU A 68 -10.16 -12.00 4.47
C LEU A 68 -10.42 -12.57 5.87
N LYS A 69 -9.36 -12.90 6.63
CA LYS A 69 -9.50 -13.65 7.89
C LYS A 69 -9.74 -12.77 9.10
N LYS A 70 -9.29 -11.50 9.05
CA LYS A 70 -9.31 -10.59 10.20
C LYS A 70 -10.00 -9.26 9.93
N GLY A 71 -10.43 -8.98 8.70
CA GLY A 71 -11.03 -7.70 8.34
C GLY A 71 -10.08 -6.51 8.47
N ILE A 72 -8.76 -6.78 8.43
CA ILE A 72 -7.71 -5.76 8.55
C ILE A 72 -7.25 -5.35 7.17
N THR A 73 -7.23 -4.06 6.91
CA THR A 73 -6.78 -3.50 5.63
C THR A 73 -6.03 -2.20 5.85
N LEU A 74 -5.70 -1.49 4.78
CA LEU A 74 -5.11 -0.16 4.81
C LEU A 74 -6.18 0.86 4.45
N LEU A 75 -6.21 1.99 5.16
CA LEU A 75 -7.21 3.03 4.92
C LEU A 75 -6.99 3.72 3.56
N ASN A 76 -5.73 4.01 3.20
CA ASN A 76 -5.32 4.48 1.89
C ASN A 76 -4.87 3.29 1.04
N THR A 77 -5.74 2.74 0.26
CA THR A 77 -5.48 1.53 -0.53
C THR A 77 -5.57 1.81 -2.03
N PRO A 78 -4.42 1.86 -2.72
CA PRO A 78 -3.05 1.72 -2.22
C PRO A 78 -2.48 3.02 -1.63
N GLY A 79 -1.54 2.88 -0.69
CA GLY A 79 -0.66 3.98 -0.30
C GLY A 79 0.38 4.23 -1.39
N THR A 80 0.74 5.49 -1.62
CA THR A 80 1.74 5.87 -2.64
C THR A 80 2.99 6.41 -1.96
N ILE A 81 4.15 5.86 -2.32
CA ILE A 81 5.47 6.38 -1.96
C ILE A 81 6.11 6.94 -3.22
N ASP A 82 6.24 8.25 -3.26
CA ASP A 82 6.83 8.98 -4.38
C ASP A 82 8.35 8.79 -4.45
N ALA A 83 8.92 8.96 -5.64
CA ALA A 83 10.36 8.79 -5.86
C ALA A 83 11.22 9.75 -5.04
N ASP A 84 10.74 10.95 -4.75
CA ASP A 84 11.42 11.97 -3.95
C ASP A 84 11.07 11.95 -2.46
N TYR A 85 10.18 11.06 -2.00
CA TYR A 85 9.92 10.89 -0.58
C TYR A 85 11.13 10.28 0.14
N ARG A 86 11.54 10.87 1.26
CA ARG A 86 12.69 10.42 2.08
C ARG A 86 12.32 10.12 3.52
N GLY A 87 11.04 10.22 3.86
CA GLY A 87 10.55 9.88 5.19
C GLY A 87 10.45 8.37 5.43
N GLU A 88 10.11 8.01 6.64
CA GLU A 88 9.83 6.63 7.01
C GLU A 88 8.58 6.12 6.29
N ILE A 89 8.64 4.88 5.80
CA ILE A 89 7.45 4.19 5.30
C ILE A 89 6.58 3.81 6.49
N GLY A 90 5.43 4.47 6.60
CA GLY A 90 4.40 4.17 7.58
C GLY A 90 3.21 3.50 6.92
N VAL A 91 2.56 2.60 7.63
CA VAL A 91 1.39 1.85 7.14
C VAL A 91 0.15 2.28 7.94
N ILE A 92 -0.86 2.83 7.25
CA ILE A 92 -2.13 3.23 7.90
C ILE A 92 -3.05 2.02 7.92
N VAL A 93 -3.03 1.29 9.03
CA VAL A 93 -3.85 0.09 9.23
C VAL A 93 -5.21 0.48 9.81
N VAL A 94 -6.27 -0.11 9.27
CA VAL A 94 -7.65 0.05 9.76
C VAL A 94 -8.28 -1.32 10.05
N ASN A 95 -9.05 -1.40 11.13
CA ASN A 95 -9.81 -2.58 11.51
C ASN A 95 -11.27 -2.41 11.09
N LEU A 96 -11.69 -3.14 10.07
CA LEU A 96 -13.07 -3.17 9.57
C LEU A 96 -13.85 -4.41 10.07
N SER A 97 -13.30 -5.14 11.03
CA SER A 97 -14.00 -6.25 11.70
C SER A 97 -14.79 -5.76 12.92
N GLU A 98 -15.53 -6.67 13.53
CA GLU A 98 -16.27 -6.42 14.76
C GLU A 98 -15.48 -6.78 16.03
N GLU A 99 -14.24 -7.32 15.87
CA GLU A 99 -13.39 -7.78 16.96
C GLU A 99 -12.16 -6.89 17.10
N ASP A 100 -11.62 -6.83 18.31
CA ASP A 100 -10.33 -6.20 18.56
C ASP A 100 -9.21 -6.96 17.83
N PHE A 101 -8.25 -6.22 17.27
CA PHE A 101 -7.07 -6.76 16.65
C PHE A 101 -5.82 -6.21 17.32
N ILE A 102 -4.87 -7.09 17.66
CA ILE A 102 -3.59 -6.70 18.25
C ILE A 102 -2.51 -6.87 17.20
N ILE A 103 -1.76 -5.78 16.95
CA ILE A 103 -0.59 -5.79 16.07
C ILE A 103 0.63 -6.02 16.96
N GLU A 104 1.36 -7.09 16.67
CA GLU A 104 2.61 -7.43 17.35
C GLU A 104 3.83 -6.92 16.58
N ASP A 105 4.96 -6.72 17.29
CA ASP A 105 6.23 -6.38 16.64
C ASP A 105 6.66 -7.48 15.66
N GLY A 106 7.09 -7.07 14.46
CA GLY A 106 7.50 -7.99 13.39
C GLY A 106 6.35 -8.62 12.60
N GLU A 107 5.09 -8.36 12.96
CA GLU A 107 3.95 -8.85 12.21
C GLU A 107 3.93 -8.25 10.79
N ARG A 108 3.62 -9.09 9.79
CA ARG A 108 3.48 -8.67 8.39
C ARG A 108 2.13 -8.02 8.18
N ILE A 109 2.10 -6.70 8.13
CA ILE A 109 0.87 -5.88 8.13
C ILE A 109 0.47 -5.36 6.74
N ALA A 110 1.40 -5.33 5.80
CA ALA A 110 1.20 -4.83 4.45
C ALA A 110 2.15 -5.51 3.48
N GLN A 111 2.04 -5.19 2.21
CA GLN A 111 3.03 -5.52 1.18
C GLN A 111 3.36 -4.30 0.34
N MET A 112 4.60 -4.23 -0.13
CA MET A 112 5.12 -3.16 -0.99
C MET A 112 5.36 -3.70 -2.39
N VAL A 113 4.84 -3.01 -3.39
CA VAL A 113 5.04 -3.29 -4.82
C VAL A 113 5.74 -2.10 -5.46
N ILE A 114 6.84 -2.35 -6.18
CA ILE A 114 7.52 -1.32 -6.97
C ILE A 114 6.92 -1.32 -8.36
N ALA A 115 6.46 -0.16 -8.81
CA ALA A 115 5.80 0.00 -10.10
C ALA A 115 6.37 1.19 -10.89
N ARG A 116 6.28 1.14 -12.20
CA ARG A 116 6.51 2.31 -13.06
C ARG A 116 5.27 3.18 -13.07
N TYR A 117 5.45 4.48 -13.29
CA TYR A 117 4.36 5.40 -13.50
C TYR A 117 4.65 6.30 -14.72
N GLU A 118 3.60 6.80 -15.33
CA GLU A 118 3.67 7.82 -16.37
C GLU A 118 3.26 9.17 -15.78
N LYS A 119 4.00 10.23 -16.12
CA LYS A 119 3.57 11.60 -15.84
C LYS A 119 2.69 12.10 -16.97
N ALA A 120 1.44 12.40 -16.61
CA ALA A 120 0.51 13.02 -17.55
C ALA A 120 0.76 14.53 -17.64
N GLU A 121 0.77 15.04 -18.87
CA GLU A 121 0.63 16.46 -19.16
C GLU A 121 -0.80 16.72 -19.64
N TRP A 122 -1.44 17.72 -19.06
CA TRP A 122 -2.83 18.05 -19.42
C TRP A 122 -2.85 18.92 -20.66
N GLU A 123 -3.64 18.52 -21.67
CA GLU A 123 -4.06 19.35 -22.79
C GLU A 123 -5.54 19.69 -22.58
N GLU A 124 -5.80 20.93 -22.18
CA GLU A 124 -7.16 21.39 -21.96
C GLU A 124 -7.88 21.59 -23.28
N VAL A 125 -8.99 20.91 -23.47
CA VAL A 125 -9.83 20.96 -24.67
C VAL A 125 -11.29 21.20 -24.28
N GLU A 126 -12.09 21.75 -25.19
CA GLU A 126 -13.52 21.96 -24.94
C GLU A 126 -14.35 20.71 -25.20
N VAL A 127 -13.88 19.81 -26.06
CA VAL A 127 -14.61 18.61 -26.49
C VAL A 127 -13.67 17.43 -26.55
N LEU A 128 -14.09 16.30 -25.99
CA LEU A 128 -13.41 15.01 -26.14
C LEU A 128 -13.96 14.25 -27.34
N GLY A 129 -13.13 13.41 -27.94
CA GLY A 129 -13.53 12.53 -29.02
C GLY A 129 -14.66 11.56 -28.62
N GLU A 130 -15.55 11.24 -29.55
CA GLU A 130 -16.64 10.29 -29.32
C GLU A 130 -16.13 8.85 -29.27
N THR A 131 -16.78 8.03 -28.43
CA THR A 131 -16.54 6.59 -28.33
C THR A 131 -17.87 5.84 -28.28
N GLU A 132 -17.85 4.54 -28.59
CA GLU A 132 -19.04 3.69 -28.49
C GLU A 132 -19.61 3.65 -27.06
N ARG A 133 -18.74 3.71 -26.04
CA ARG A 133 -19.16 3.74 -24.64
C ARG A 133 -19.74 5.10 -24.23
N GLY A 134 -19.29 6.21 -24.83
CA GLY A 134 -19.69 7.57 -24.46
C GLY A 134 -19.46 7.86 -22.98
N ASP A 135 -20.46 8.38 -22.31
CA ASP A 135 -20.49 8.73 -20.88
C ASP A 135 -20.97 7.59 -19.96
N GLY A 136 -21.21 6.41 -20.52
CA GLY A 136 -21.68 5.24 -19.77
C GLY A 136 -20.70 4.79 -18.68
N GLY A 137 -21.16 4.82 -17.42
CA GLY A 137 -20.38 4.42 -16.24
C GLY A 137 -21.30 3.87 -15.14
N PHE A 138 -20.74 3.66 -13.95
CA PHE A 138 -21.47 3.27 -12.75
C PHE A 138 -22.41 2.05 -12.93
N GLY A 139 -21.94 1.03 -13.66
CA GLY A 139 -22.71 -0.19 -13.91
C GLY A 139 -23.63 -0.13 -15.12
N HIS A 140 -23.38 0.78 -16.07
CA HIS A 140 -24.20 0.92 -17.27
C HIS A 140 -24.27 -0.36 -18.14
N THR A 141 -23.28 -1.27 -18.01
CA THR A 141 -23.29 -2.60 -18.64
C THR A 141 -24.16 -3.64 -17.92
N GLY A 142 -24.78 -3.25 -16.78
CA GLY A 142 -25.61 -4.13 -15.98
C GLY A 142 -24.81 -5.05 -15.05
N THR A 143 -25.52 -5.87 -14.28
CA THR A 143 -24.96 -6.85 -13.33
C THR A 143 -25.15 -8.29 -13.79
N LEU A 144 -25.80 -8.54 -14.93
CA LEU A 144 -26.03 -9.85 -15.53
C LEU A 144 -25.67 -9.82 -17.00
#